data_8688bfd0cfec86dd1f40d662ddf9201c
#
_entry.id   8688bfd0cfec86dd1f40d662ddf9201c
#
_cell.length_a   1.000
_cell.length_b   1.000
_cell.length_c   1.000
_cell.angle_alpha   90.00
_cell.angle_beta   90.00
_cell.angle_gamma   90.00
#
_symmetry.space_group_name_H-M   'P 1'
#
loop_
_entity.id
_entity.type
_entity.pdbx_description
1 polymer ?
#
loop_
_entity_poly.entity_id
_entity_poly.type
_entity_poly.pdbx_seq_one_letter_code
_entity_poly.pdbx_strand_id
1 'polypeptide(L)'
;ASGGVFDAHRGRQYCGGPNSPDIICTMPLHWEVKRTETCATWKFWQQAEADAGIEKEPAVAWKKNGGIWLAFCRAHHLIALHAEIFRLRKLLKEATTKTE
;
A
#
# COMPACT_ATOMS: atom_id res chain seq x y z
N ALA A 1 1.67 -16.43 3.19
CA ALA A 1 2.51 -15.65 2.85
C ALA A 1 2.13 -14.21 2.62
N SER A 2 2.30 -13.75 1.44
CA SER A 2 1.99 -12.37 1.18
C SER A 2 0.53 -12.01 1.42
N GLY A 3 -0.27 -12.99 1.81
CA GLY A 3 -1.68 -12.77 1.97
C GLY A 3 -2.03 -11.66 2.93
N GLY A 4 -1.21 -11.46 3.95
CA GLY A 4 -1.52 -10.42 4.92
C GLY A 4 -1.56 -9.04 4.33
N VAL A 5 -0.67 -8.76 3.40
CA VAL A 5 -0.60 -7.44 2.78
C VAL A 5 -1.70 -7.24 1.77
N PHE A 6 -2.03 -8.29 1.02
CA PHE A 6 -2.98 -8.16 -0.07
C PHE A 6 -4.35 -8.70 0.26
N ASP A 7 -4.61 -8.95 1.52
CA ASP A 7 -5.90 -9.39 1.96
C ASP A 7 -6.74 -8.16 2.26
N ALA A 8 -7.31 -7.59 1.23
CA ALA A 8 -7.99 -6.31 1.35
C ALA A 8 -9.19 -6.36 2.27
N HIS A 9 -9.85 -7.52 2.37
CA HIS A 9 -10.99 -7.58 3.27
C HIS A 9 -10.56 -7.63 4.72
N ARG A 10 -9.30 -7.88 4.99
CA ARG A 10 -8.77 -7.84 6.35
C ARG A 10 -7.99 -6.56 6.61
N GLY A 11 -8.03 -5.62 5.69
CA GLY A 11 -7.31 -4.38 5.86
C GLY A 11 -7.71 -3.67 7.14
N ARG A 12 -8.97 -3.72 7.48
CA ARG A 12 -9.44 -3.07 8.69
C ARG A 12 -8.91 -3.76 9.94
N GLN A 13 -8.87 -5.09 9.92
CA GLN A 13 -8.33 -5.83 11.04
C GLN A 13 -6.86 -5.49 11.22
N TYR A 14 -6.18 -5.39 10.13
CA TYR A 14 -4.78 -5.04 10.16
C TYR A 14 -4.57 -3.68 10.79
N CYS A 15 -5.39 -2.71 10.41
CA CYS A 15 -5.31 -1.38 10.99
C CYS A 15 -5.74 -1.39 12.45
N GLY A 16 -6.61 -2.29 12.83
CA GLY A 16 -7.08 -2.36 14.20
C GLY A 16 -6.22 -3.21 15.11
N GLY A 17 -5.22 -3.89 14.57
CA GLY A 17 -4.39 -4.76 15.37
C GLY A 17 -3.44 -3.98 16.26
N PRO A 18 -3.10 -4.56 17.42
CA PRO A 18 -2.22 -3.86 18.35
C PRO A 18 -0.83 -3.61 17.79
N ASN A 19 -0.40 -4.45 16.89
CA ASN A 19 0.91 -4.28 16.25
C ASN A 19 0.82 -3.65 14.88
N SER A 20 -0.39 -3.26 14.48
CA SER A 20 -0.55 -2.60 13.21
C SER A 20 0.14 -1.26 13.28
N PRO A 21 1.00 -0.97 12.34
CA PRO A 21 1.60 0.34 12.34
C PRO A 21 0.51 1.40 12.21
N ASP A 22 0.52 2.35 13.10
CA ASP A 22 -0.40 3.46 13.01
C ASP A 22 -0.29 4.14 11.66
N ILE A 23 0.87 4.03 11.06
CA ILE A 23 1.10 4.58 9.73
C ILE A 23 0.11 4.03 8.72
N ILE A 24 -0.18 2.73 8.79
CA ILE A 24 -1.11 2.14 7.85
C ILE A 24 -2.52 2.66 8.09
N CYS A 25 -2.88 2.85 9.35
CA CYS A 25 -4.19 3.37 9.68
C CYS A 25 -4.31 4.85 9.36
N THR A 26 -3.23 5.58 9.50
CA THR A 26 -3.25 7.02 9.23
C THR A 26 -3.08 7.33 7.74
N MET A 27 -2.64 6.35 6.97
CA MET A 27 -2.53 6.50 5.52
C MET A 27 -3.78 5.93 4.89
N PRO A 28 -4.72 6.76 4.52
CA PRO A 28 -5.99 6.27 4.00
C PRO A 28 -5.80 5.71 2.59
N LEU A 29 -5.58 4.41 2.55
CA LEU A 29 -5.43 3.71 1.29
C LEU A 29 -6.67 2.91 0.98
N HIS A 30 -7.07 2.94 -0.27
CA HIS A 30 -8.10 2.06 -0.77
C HIS A 30 -7.46 1.06 -1.72
N TRP A 31 -7.51 -0.21 -1.37
CA TRP A 31 -6.96 -1.26 -2.20
C TRP A 31 -8.04 -1.89 -3.05
N GLU A 32 -7.82 -1.89 -4.36
CA GLU A 32 -8.63 -2.63 -5.30
C GLU A 32 -7.85 -3.89 -5.65
N VAL A 33 -8.42 -5.06 -5.36
CA VAL A 33 -7.72 -6.32 -5.55
C VAL A 33 -8.31 -7.04 -6.73
N LYS A 34 -7.47 -7.36 -7.71
CA LYS A 34 -7.90 -8.01 -8.95
C LYS A 34 -7.08 -9.25 -9.21
N ARG A 35 -7.75 -10.28 -9.67
CA ARG A 35 -7.09 -11.53 -10.03
C ARG A 35 -7.64 -11.97 -11.38
N THR A 36 -6.96 -11.59 -12.44
CA THR A 36 -7.40 -11.83 -13.81
C THR A 36 -6.21 -12.23 -14.66
N GLU A 37 -6.50 -12.90 -15.78
CA GLU A 37 -5.43 -13.33 -16.68
C GLU A 37 -4.75 -12.16 -17.38
N THR A 38 -5.50 -11.10 -17.64
CA THR A 38 -4.93 -9.90 -18.25
C THR A 38 -5.16 -8.72 -17.34
N CYS A 39 -4.22 -7.81 -17.34
CA CYS A 39 -4.31 -6.64 -16.50
C CYS A 39 -4.91 -5.48 -17.30
N ALA A 40 -6.18 -5.19 -17.05
CA ALA A 40 -6.81 -4.01 -17.62
C ALA A 40 -6.45 -2.82 -16.77
N THR A 41 -5.22 -2.38 -16.88
CA THR A 41 -4.62 -1.40 -15.97
C THR A 41 -5.46 -0.16 -15.79
N TRP A 42 -5.83 0.47 -16.89
CA TRP A 42 -6.56 1.73 -16.78
C TRP A 42 -7.96 1.54 -16.21
N LYS A 43 -8.61 0.47 -16.58
CA LYS A 43 -9.94 0.18 -16.07
C LYS A 43 -9.89 -0.10 -14.56
N PHE A 44 -8.93 -0.89 -14.12
CA PHE A 44 -8.77 -1.18 -12.71
C PHE A 44 -8.45 0.08 -11.94
N TRP A 45 -7.61 0.94 -12.52
CA TRP A 45 -7.26 2.20 -11.90
C TRP A 45 -8.48 3.10 -11.73
N GLN A 46 -9.28 3.23 -12.78
CA GLN A 46 -10.48 4.06 -12.72
C GLN A 46 -11.43 3.56 -11.62
N GLN A 47 -11.56 2.26 -11.49
CA GLN A 47 -12.41 1.70 -10.46
C GLN A 47 -11.86 2.01 -9.08
N ALA A 48 -10.57 1.82 -8.89
CA ALA A 48 -9.94 2.11 -7.60
C ALA A 48 -10.09 3.58 -7.24
N GLU A 49 -9.89 4.45 -8.22
CA GLU A 49 -10.00 5.87 -8.01
C GLU A 49 -11.42 6.28 -7.62
N ALA A 50 -12.41 5.71 -8.31
CA ALA A 50 -13.81 6.00 -8.00
C ALA A 50 -14.18 5.52 -6.61
N ASP A 51 -13.75 4.32 -6.25
CA ASP A 51 -14.10 3.75 -4.96
C ASP A 51 -13.35 4.41 -3.81
N ALA A 52 -12.16 4.89 -4.07
CA ALA A 52 -11.39 5.56 -3.03
C ALA A 52 -11.99 6.92 -2.66
N GLY A 53 -12.58 7.60 -3.63
CA GLY A 53 -13.10 8.93 -3.40
C GLY A 53 -11.97 9.92 -3.20
N ILE A 54 -12.28 11.01 -2.52
CA ILE A 54 -11.28 12.06 -2.29
C ILE A 54 -10.51 11.86 -0.98
N GLU A 55 -10.98 10.98 -0.13
CA GLU A 55 -10.38 10.83 1.18
C GLU A 55 -9.31 9.75 1.25
N LYS A 56 -9.28 8.86 0.25
CA LYS A 56 -8.34 7.74 0.26
C LYS A 56 -7.49 7.76 -0.98
N GLU A 57 -6.29 7.27 -0.82
CA GLU A 57 -5.37 7.14 -1.94
C GLU A 57 -5.62 5.79 -2.60
N PRO A 58 -5.95 5.75 -3.90
CA PRO A 58 -6.23 4.49 -4.56
C PRO A 58 -4.97 3.71 -4.88
N ALA A 59 -5.07 2.40 -4.81
CA ALA A 59 -4.00 1.50 -5.20
C ALA A 59 -4.64 0.22 -5.71
N VAL A 60 -3.99 -0.40 -6.68
CA VAL A 60 -4.48 -1.65 -7.26
C VAL A 60 -3.46 -2.74 -6.99
N ALA A 61 -3.92 -3.87 -6.47
CA ALA A 61 -3.12 -5.07 -6.36
C ALA A 61 -3.67 -6.05 -7.38
N TRP A 62 -2.80 -6.53 -8.27
CA TRP A 62 -3.22 -7.42 -9.34
C TRP A 62 -2.32 -8.64 -9.39
N LYS A 63 -2.95 -9.76 -9.67
CA LYS A 63 -2.23 -11.03 -9.79
C LYS A 63 -2.81 -11.82 -10.94
N LYS A 64 -1.94 -12.36 -11.78
CA LYS A 64 -2.30 -13.33 -12.78
C LYS A 64 -2.23 -14.71 -12.13
N ASN A 65 -3.05 -15.65 -12.63
CA ASN A 65 -2.99 -17.02 -12.13
C ASN A 65 -1.56 -17.55 -12.20
N GLY A 66 -1.07 -18.06 -11.07
CA GLY A 66 0.27 -18.59 -11.02
C GLY A 66 1.37 -17.55 -11.01
N GLY A 67 1.01 -16.28 -11.06
CA GLY A 67 1.98 -15.22 -11.07
C GLY A 67 2.21 -14.63 -9.69
N ILE A 68 2.97 -13.56 -9.66
CA ILE A 68 3.21 -12.83 -8.41
C ILE A 68 2.24 -11.67 -8.32
N TRP A 69 2.07 -11.17 -7.12
CA TRP A 69 1.29 -9.97 -6.90
C TRP A 69 2.06 -8.76 -7.36
N LEU A 70 1.41 -7.92 -8.13
CA LEU A 70 1.94 -6.62 -8.53
C LEU A 70 0.99 -5.56 -8.00
N ALA A 71 1.52 -4.38 -7.79
CA ALA A 71 0.70 -3.28 -7.33
C ALA A 71 1.03 -2.03 -8.12
N PHE A 72 0.02 -1.18 -8.32
CA PHE A 72 0.28 0.11 -8.95
C PHE A 72 -0.58 1.18 -8.29
N CYS A 73 -0.06 2.38 -8.29
CA CYS A 73 -0.67 3.55 -7.68
C CYS A 73 -0.15 4.78 -8.41
N ARG A 74 -0.55 5.96 -7.95
CA ARG A 74 -0.02 7.18 -8.55
C ARG A 74 1.48 7.25 -8.32
N ALA A 75 2.21 7.63 -9.36
CA ALA A 75 3.66 7.68 -9.29
C ALA A 75 4.14 8.58 -8.16
N HIS A 76 3.55 9.75 -8.02
CA HIS A 76 4.01 10.67 -6.98
C HIS A 76 3.74 10.13 -5.57
N HIS A 77 2.70 9.32 -5.42
CA HIS A 77 2.42 8.71 -4.14
C HIS A 77 3.51 7.71 -3.77
N LEU A 78 3.89 6.88 -4.72
CA LEU A 78 4.94 5.90 -4.49
C LEU A 78 6.27 6.59 -4.19
N ILE A 79 6.57 7.65 -4.94
CA ILE A 79 7.78 8.41 -4.73
C ILE A 79 7.79 9.02 -3.33
N ALA A 80 6.67 9.59 -2.92
CA ALA A 80 6.56 10.19 -1.60
C ALA A 80 6.75 9.17 -0.49
N LEU A 81 6.20 7.97 -0.67
CA LEU A 81 6.37 6.91 0.31
C LEU A 81 7.83 6.51 0.45
N HIS A 82 8.52 6.37 -0.67
CA HIS A 82 9.92 5.99 -0.62
C HIS A 82 10.79 7.09 -0.02
N ALA A 83 10.47 8.34 -0.33
CA ALA A 83 11.20 9.45 0.26
C ALA A 83 11.01 9.48 1.78
N GLU A 84 9.79 9.20 2.24
CA GLU A 84 9.51 9.17 3.67
C GLU A 84 10.25 8.03 4.35
N ILE A 85 10.28 6.87 3.72
CA ILE A 85 11.00 5.72 4.28
C ILE A 85 12.49 6.05 4.39
N PHE A 86 13.05 6.67 3.35
CA PHE A 86 14.45 7.03 3.35
C PHE A 86 14.75 8.02 4.47
N ARG A 87 13.90 9.01 4.63
CA ARG A 87 14.05 10.02 5.68
C ARG A 87 14.00 9.39 7.06
N LEU A 88 13.03 8.50 7.28
CA LEU A 88 12.88 7.84 8.58
C LEU A 88 14.05 6.93 8.89
N ARG A 89 14.57 6.23 7.90
CA ARG A 89 15.73 5.38 8.10
C ARG A 89 16.96 6.20 8.48
N LYS A 90 17.09 7.36 7.86
CA LYS A 90 18.20 8.25 8.16
C LYS A 90 18.11 8.75 9.59
N LEU A 91 16.91 9.16 10.00
CA LEU A 91 16.72 9.64 11.37
C LEU A 91 16.98 8.55 12.39
N LEU A 92 16.54 7.33 12.08
CA LEU A 92 16.77 6.22 13.00
C LEU A 92 18.24 5.93 13.14
N LYS A 93 18.97 5.97 12.04
CA LYS A 93 20.41 5.71 12.05
C LYS A 93 21.14 6.78 12.87
N GLU A 94 20.75 8.03 12.72
CA GLU A 94 21.35 9.12 13.48
C GLU A 94 21.07 8.97 14.96
N ALA A 95 19.86 8.59 15.31
CA ALA A 95 19.51 8.38 16.71
C ALA A 95 20.31 7.26 17.31
N THR A 96 20.50 6.19 16.57
CA THR A 96 21.30 5.05 17.04
C THR A 96 22.76 5.45 17.24
N THR A 97 23.27 6.24 16.31
CA THR A 97 24.65 6.70 16.41
C THR A 97 24.83 7.60 17.64
N LYS A 98 23.85 8.43 17.92
CA LYS A 98 23.97 9.34 19.06
C LYS A 98 23.95 8.64 20.40
N THR A 99 23.33 7.48 20.48
CA THR A 99 23.25 6.76 21.72
C THR A 99 24.52 5.95 22.01
N GLU A 100 25.38 5.84 21.06
CA GLU A 100 26.66 5.17 21.24
C GLU A 100 27.72 6.16 21.64
#